data_6c298203563e9e08a99bee64d6b33130
#
_entry.id   6c298203563e9e08a99bee64d6b33130
#
_cell.length_a   1.000
_cell.length_b   1.000
_cell.length_c   1.000
_cell.angle_alpha   90.00
_cell.angle_beta   90.00
_cell.angle_gamma   90.00
#
_symmetry.space_group_name_H-M   'P 1'
#
loop_
_entity.id
_entity.type
_entity.pdbx_description
1 polymer ?
#
loop_
_entity_poly.entity_id
_entity_poly.type
_entity_poly.pdbx_seq_one_letter_code
_entity_poly.pdbx_strand_id
1 'polypeptide(L)'
;MLLIPAIDLKDGHCVRLKQGDMDQSTTFSEDPSQMALKWVDQGARRLHLVDLNGAFAGKPQNYSAIRSILKAVGDDIPVQLGGGIRDLDTIEKYIDGGIRYIIIGTAAVKNPGFLKDACSAFGGHIIVGLDAKDGKVATDGWSKLTGHEVVDLGKKFEDYGVESIIYTDIGRDGMLSGINVEATVRLAQALSIPVIASGGLSNMADIEHLCAVQDEGIEGVICGRAIYSGDLDFALAQARADELDDL
;
A
#
# COMPACT_ATOMS: atom_id res chain seq x y z
N MET A 1 16.22 -0.83 1.34
CA MET A 1 14.79 -1.29 1.19
C MET A 1 13.89 -0.58 2.19
N LEU A 2 12.80 0.07 1.76
CA LEU A 2 11.86 0.76 2.64
C LEU A 2 10.77 -0.18 3.14
N LEU A 3 10.63 -0.35 4.46
CA LEU A 3 9.54 -1.07 5.08
C LEU A 3 8.42 -0.10 5.45
N ILE A 4 7.18 -0.39 5.03
CA ILE A 4 6.04 0.52 5.15
C ILE A 4 4.94 -0.17 5.97
N PRO A 5 4.78 0.14 7.26
CA PRO A 5 3.73 -0.46 8.08
C PRO A 5 2.35 0.00 7.61
N ALA A 6 1.43 -0.96 7.51
CA ALA A 6 0.07 -0.73 7.06
C ALA A 6 -0.91 -0.58 8.24
N ILE A 7 -1.78 0.41 8.15
CA ILE A 7 -2.90 0.66 9.07
C ILE A 7 -4.18 0.64 8.25
N ASP A 8 -4.97 -0.42 8.39
CA ASP A 8 -6.29 -0.52 7.78
C ASP A 8 -7.33 0.07 8.72
N LEU A 9 -8.16 0.97 8.20
CA LEU A 9 -9.18 1.68 8.96
C LEU A 9 -10.58 1.14 8.60
N LYS A 10 -11.29 0.67 9.61
CA LYS A 10 -12.69 0.27 9.52
C LYS A 10 -13.46 0.83 10.71
N ASP A 11 -14.53 1.57 10.44
CA ASP A 11 -15.39 2.17 11.45
C ASP A 11 -14.63 3.00 12.50
N GLY A 12 -13.56 3.69 12.07
CA GLY A 12 -12.69 4.51 12.91
C GLY A 12 -11.61 3.75 13.66
N HIS A 13 -11.51 2.44 13.55
CA HIS A 13 -10.57 1.59 14.27
C HIS A 13 -9.50 1.00 13.35
N CYS A 14 -8.35 0.63 13.94
CA CYS A 14 -7.30 -0.12 13.26
C CYS A 14 -7.64 -1.61 13.23
N VAL A 15 -7.77 -2.17 12.05
CA VAL A 15 -8.13 -3.57 11.86
C VAL A 15 -7.17 -4.29 10.90
N ARG A 16 -7.25 -5.62 10.86
CA ARG A 16 -6.69 -6.43 9.77
C ARG A 16 -7.77 -7.39 9.28
N LEU A 17 -7.89 -7.48 7.97
CA LEU A 17 -8.79 -8.42 7.31
C LEU A 17 -8.07 -9.73 7.01
N LYS A 18 -8.81 -10.82 6.88
CA LYS A 18 -8.31 -12.06 6.30
C LYS A 18 -8.72 -12.10 4.82
N GLN A 19 -7.74 -12.05 3.92
CA GLN A 19 -7.96 -12.03 2.47
C GLN A 19 -8.99 -10.97 2.00
N GLY A 20 -8.97 -9.78 2.60
CA GLY A 20 -9.87 -8.68 2.23
C GLY A 20 -11.33 -8.84 2.66
N ASP A 21 -11.68 -9.89 3.42
CA ASP A 21 -13.06 -10.14 3.87
C ASP A 21 -13.43 -9.21 5.05
N MET A 22 -14.38 -8.30 4.81
CA MET A 22 -14.85 -7.33 5.80
C MET A 22 -15.49 -7.99 7.02
N ASP A 23 -16.10 -9.18 6.87
CA ASP A 23 -16.73 -9.90 7.97
C ASP A 23 -15.72 -10.69 8.82
N GLN A 24 -14.48 -10.85 8.32
CA GLN A 24 -13.37 -11.50 9.01
C GLN A 24 -12.31 -10.47 9.43
N SER A 25 -12.74 -9.42 10.13
CA SER A 25 -11.85 -8.38 10.65
C SER A 25 -11.47 -8.64 12.10
N THR A 26 -10.19 -8.38 12.44
CA THR A 26 -9.69 -8.34 13.81
C THR A 26 -9.29 -6.91 14.14
N THR A 27 -9.83 -6.34 15.23
CA THR A 27 -9.46 -5.02 15.73
C THR A 27 -8.19 -5.11 16.56
N PHE A 28 -7.18 -4.31 16.24
CA PHE A 28 -5.90 -4.24 16.95
C PHE A 28 -5.76 -2.95 17.78
N SER A 29 -6.48 -1.90 17.44
CA SER A 29 -6.53 -0.67 18.21
C SER A 29 -7.80 0.12 17.94
N GLU A 30 -8.36 0.71 18.96
CA GLU A 30 -9.46 1.68 18.87
C GLU A 30 -8.94 3.11 18.62
N ASP A 31 -7.63 3.34 18.78
CA ASP A 31 -6.97 4.62 18.57
C ASP A 31 -5.96 4.54 17.41
N PRO A 32 -6.35 4.97 16.18
CA PRO A 32 -5.45 4.97 15.03
C PRO A 32 -4.22 5.86 15.19
N SER A 33 -4.31 6.95 15.94
CA SER A 33 -3.18 7.85 16.16
C SER A 33 -2.08 7.19 17.00
N GLN A 34 -2.44 6.45 18.03
CA GLN A 34 -1.50 5.70 18.86
C GLN A 34 -0.85 4.54 18.08
N MET A 35 -1.62 3.90 17.19
CA MET A 35 -1.06 2.86 16.32
C MET A 35 -0.03 3.44 15.35
N ALA A 36 -0.28 4.61 14.78
CA ALA A 36 0.65 5.29 13.89
C ALA A 36 1.94 5.67 14.63
N LEU A 37 1.82 6.28 15.81
CA LEU A 37 2.97 6.62 16.66
C LEU A 37 3.79 5.40 17.05
N LYS A 38 3.15 4.28 17.38
CA LYS A 38 3.84 3.02 17.68
C LYS A 38 4.77 2.60 16.53
N TRP A 39 4.33 2.71 15.29
CA TRP A 39 5.18 2.34 14.15
C TRP A 39 6.27 3.36 13.90
N VAL A 40 6.00 4.66 14.07
CA VAL A 40 7.01 5.72 13.97
C VAL A 40 8.09 5.54 15.03
N ASP A 41 7.72 5.25 16.28
CA ASP A 41 8.66 5.00 17.38
C ASP A 41 9.53 3.75 17.12
N GLN A 42 9.06 2.81 16.31
CA GLN A 42 9.81 1.65 15.85
C GLN A 42 10.64 1.89 14.58
N GLY A 43 10.70 3.14 14.09
CA GLY A 43 11.54 3.53 12.98
C GLY A 43 10.85 3.57 11.61
N ALA A 44 9.52 3.58 11.54
CA ALA A 44 8.82 3.76 10.27
C ALA A 44 9.14 5.12 9.65
N ARG A 45 9.48 5.12 8.36
CA ARG A 45 9.80 6.33 7.58
C ARG A 45 8.71 6.70 6.58
N ARG A 46 7.69 5.87 6.45
CA ARG A 46 6.46 6.07 5.67
C ARG A 46 5.34 5.22 6.29
N LEU A 47 4.11 5.69 6.25
CA LEU A 47 2.94 4.92 6.67
C LEU A 47 2.01 4.65 5.49
N HIS A 48 1.42 3.45 5.46
CA HIS A 48 0.41 3.06 4.49
C HIS A 48 -0.95 2.97 5.16
N LEU A 49 -1.90 3.82 4.75
CA LEU A 49 -3.27 3.83 5.27
C LEU A 49 -4.24 3.31 4.22
N VAL A 50 -5.21 2.51 4.65
CA VAL A 50 -6.33 2.08 3.81
C VAL A 50 -7.65 2.42 4.50
N ASP A 51 -8.47 3.26 3.87
CA ASP A 51 -9.86 3.47 4.24
C ASP A 51 -10.71 2.31 3.70
N LEU A 52 -10.86 1.23 4.48
CA LEU A 52 -11.59 0.04 4.06
C LEU A 52 -13.07 0.33 3.78
N ASN A 53 -13.74 1.09 4.65
CA ASN A 53 -15.13 1.51 4.40
C ASN A 53 -15.22 2.32 3.11
N GLY A 54 -14.23 3.20 2.86
CA GLY A 54 -14.15 4.00 1.64
C GLY A 54 -13.95 3.15 0.39
N ALA A 55 -13.10 2.13 0.45
CA ALA A 55 -12.87 1.21 -0.66
C ALA A 55 -14.17 0.53 -1.13
N PHE A 56 -15.00 0.08 -0.19
CA PHE A 56 -16.29 -0.54 -0.48
C PHE A 56 -17.36 0.47 -0.87
N ALA A 57 -17.46 1.61 -0.16
CA ALA A 57 -18.45 2.65 -0.46
C ALA A 57 -18.14 3.46 -1.72
N GLY A 58 -16.89 3.43 -2.19
CA GLY A 58 -16.43 4.23 -3.33
C GLY A 58 -16.28 5.72 -3.05
N LYS A 59 -16.23 6.09 -1.79
CA LYS A 59 -16.01 7.47 -1.30
C LYS A 59 -15.41 7.41 0.11
N PRO A 60 -14.64 8.43 0.55
CA PRO A 60 -14.04 8.48 1.88
C PRO A 60 -15.04 8.28 3.01
N GLN A 61 -14.65 7.50 4.04
CA GLN A 61 -15.47 7.21 5.23
C GLN A 61 -14.72 7.48 6.54
N ASN A 62 -13.41 7.19 6.63
CA ASN A 62 -12.61 7.28 7.85
C ASN A 62 -11.81 8.59 7.98
N TYR A 63 -12.33 9.71 7.46
CA TYR A 63 -11.64 11.00 7.41
C TYR A 63 -11.16 11.48 8.79
N SER A 64 -11.97 11.30 9.85
CA SER A 64 -11.58 11.70 11.21
C SER A 64 -10.38 10.92 11.74
N ALA A 65 -10.36 9.60 11.53
CA ALA A 65 -9.25 8.74 11.92
C ALA A 65 -7.96 9.11 11.15
N ILE A 66 -8.06 9.34 9.84
CA ILE A 66 -6.94 9.77 9.00
C ILE A 66 -6.37 11.09 9.50
N ARG A 67 -7.22 12.08 9.79
CA ARG A 67 -6.76 13.37 10.37
C ARG A 67 -6.08 13.21 11.71
N SER A 68 -6.58 12.31 12.59
CA SER A 68 -5.94 12.07 13.89
C SER A 68 -4.53 11.50 13.73
N ILE A 69 -4.34 10.59 12.77
CA ILE A 69 -3.02 10.05 12.42
C ILE A 69 -2.09 11.16 11.94
N LEU A 70 -2.51 11.94 10.92
CA LEU A 70 -1.69 13.02 10.36
C LEU A 70 -1.26 14.02 11.42
N LYS A 71 -2.18 14.42 12.31
CA LYS A 71 -1.87 15.31 13.41
C LYS A 71 -0.84 14.71 14.40
N ALA A 72 -0.89 13.40 14.63
CA ALA A 72 -0.02 12.71 15.57
C ALA A 72 1.40 12.53 15.03
N VAL A 73 1.55 12.14 13.75
CA VAL A 73 2.85 11.85 13.17
C VAL A 73 3.57 13.08 12.62
N GLY A 74 2.84 14.18 12.37
CA GLY A 74 3.40 15.42 11.82
C GLY A 74 3.82 15.31 10.36
N ASP A 75 4.53 16.33 9.88
CA ASP A 75 4.89 16.46 8.47
C ASP A 75 6.16 15.66 8.08
N ASP A 76 6.94 15.19 9.06
CA ASP A 76 8.20 14.48 8.83
C ASP A 76 8.00 13.04 8.34
N ILE A 77 6.82 12.47 8.58
CA ILE A 77 6.49 11.09 8.19
C ILE A 77 5.51 11.09 7.01
N PRO A 78 5.98 10.81 5.79
CA PRO A 78 5.10 10.69 4.63
C PRO A 78 4.02 9.64 4.85
N VAL A 79 2.77 9.99 4.55
CA VAL A 79 1.62 9.08 4.62
C VAL A 79 1.09 8.84 3.23
N GLN A 80 0.92 7.58 2.85
CA GLN A 80 0.24 7.15 1.63
C GLN A 80 -1.14 6.58 1.98
N LEU A 81 -2.17 7.00 1.25
CA LEU A 81 -3.58 6.67 1.54
C LEU A 81 -4.29 6.09 0.32
N GLY A 82 -4.92 4.95 0.50
CA GLY A 82 -5.86 4.34 -0.44
C GLY A 82 -7.25 4.13 0.15
N GLY A 83 -8.21 3.81 -0.72
CA GLY A 83 -9.57 3.48 -0.33
C GLY A 83 -10.61 4.56 -0.70
N GLY A 84 -11.43 4.27 -1.71
CA GLY A 84 -12.58 5.10 -2.07
C GLY A 84 -12.28 6.39 -2.86
N ILE A 85 -11.05 6.58 -3.34
CA ILE A 85 -10.64 7.80 -4.06
C ILE A 85 -10.98 7.65 -5.54
N ARG A 86 -11.90 8.48 -6.06
CA ARG A 86 -12.47 8.37 -7.41
C ARG A 86 -12.67 9.68 -8.14
N ASP A 87 -12.30 10.81 -7.54
CA ASP A 87 -12.40 12.16 -8.12
C ASP A 87 -11.25 13.06 -7.67
N LEU A 88 -11.01 14.15 -8.44
CA LEU A 88 -9.90 15.08 -8.21
C LEU A 88 -10.10 15.92 -6.94
N ASP A 89 -11.33 16.29 -6.61
CA ASP A 89 -11.64 17.10 -5.42
C ASP A 89 -11.29 16.33 -4.14
N THR A 90 -11.54 15.01 -4.15
CA THR A 90 -11.12 14.12 -3.04
C THR A 90 -9.60 14.04 -2.91
N ILE A 91 -8.88 13.97 -4.03
CA ILE A 91 -7.41 13.97 -4.04
C ILE A 91 -6.88 15.27 -3.47
N GLU A 92 -7.32 16.41 -4.00
CA GLU A 92 -6.93 17.76 -3.54
C GLU A 92 -7.13 17.89 -2.02
N LYS A 93 -8.33 17.56 -1.54
CA LYS A 93 -8.66 17.61 -0.11
C LYS A 93 -7.74 16.79 0.79
N TYR A 94 -7.30 15.62 0.33
CA TYR A 94 -6.37 14.79 1.11
C TYR A 94 -4.95 15.33 1.07
N ILE A 95 -4.48 15.82 -0.08
CA ILE A 95 -3.15 16.44 -0.21
C ILE A 95 -3.08 17.71 0.64
N ASP A 96 -4.08 18.59 0.56
CA ASP A 96 -4.18 19.79 1.40
C ASP A 96 -4.28 19.44 2.90
N GLY A 97 -4.82 18.28 3.21
CA GLY A 97 -4.92 17.75 4.58
C GLY A 97 -3.63 17.11 5.11
N GLY A 98 -2.55 17.01 4.30
CA GLY A 98 -1.25 16.49 4.70
C GLY A 98 -0.92 15.06 4.20
N ILE A 99 -1.78 14.44 3.38
CA ILE A 99 -1.44 13.17 2.73
C ILE A 99 -0.37 13.41 1.66
N ARG A 100 0.75 12.69 1.76
CA ARG A 100 1.85 12.84 0.79
C ARG A 100 1.59 12.08 -0.50
N TYR A 101 1.01 10.89 -0.44
CA TYR A 101 0.72 10.09 -1.62
C TYR A 101 -0.71 9.56 -1.61
N ILE A 102 -1.35 9.64 -2.76
CA ILE A 102 -2.70 9.11 -3.01
C ILE A 102 -2.59 7.82 -3.81
N ILE A 103 -3.21 6.75 -3.30
CA ILE A 103 -3.21 5.46 -3.96
C ILE A 103 -4.53 5.28 -4.70
N ILE A 104 -4.46 5.17 -6.02
CA ILE A 104 -5.60 4.92 -6.89
C ILE A 104 -5.55 3.45 -7.34
N GLY A 105 -6.54 2.66 -6.91
CA GLY A 105 -6.66 1.23 -7.27
C GLY A 105 -7.69 1.01 -8.39
N THR A 106 -8.87 0.54 -8.03
CA THR A 106 -9.98 0.23 -8.96
C THR A 106 -10.26 1.33 -9.99
N ALA A 107 -10.19 2.61 -9.59
CA ALA A 107 -10.44 3.73 -10.50
C ALA A 107 -9.39 3.84 -11.60
N ALA A 108 -8.12 3.52 -11.34
CA ALA A 108 -7.06 3.52 -12.35
C ALA A 108 -7.33 2.48 -13.47
N VAL A 109 -7.88 1.33 -13.10
CA VAL A 109 -8.20 0.25 -14.03
C VAL A 109 -9.46 0.57 -14.84
N LYS A 110 -10.51 1.05 -14.17
CA LYS A 110 -11.83 1.31 -14.78
C LYS A 110 -11.89 2.61 -15.58
N ASN A 111 -11.15 3.61 -15.15
CA ASN A 111 -11.10 4.94 -15.77
C ASN A 111 -9.66 5.46 -15.89
N PRO A 112 -8.88 4.97 -16.86
CA PRO A 112 -7.50 5.43 -17.08
C PRO A 112 -7.39 6.93 -17.38
N GLY A 113 -8.44 7.55 -17.91
CA GLY A 113 -8.51 9.01 -18.12
C GLY A 113 -8.44 9.77 -16.79
N PHE A 114 -9.20 9.32 -15.79
CA PHE A 114 -9.13 9.90 -14.43
C PHE A 114 -7.71 9.77 -13.84
N LEU A 115 -7.04 8.61 -14.00
CA LEU A 115 -5.67 8.45 -13.53
C LEU A 115 -4.73 9.46 -14.20
N LYS A 116 -4.84 9.64 -15.52
CA LYS A 116 -4.02 10.60 -16.26
C LYS A 116 -4.27 12.04 -15.79
N ASP A 117 -5.52 12.42 -15.58
CA ASP A 117 -5.89 13.75 -15.07
C ASP A 117 -5.35 13.96 -13.66
N ALA A 118 -5.43 12.93 -12.78
CA ALA A 118 -4.89 12.98 -11.43
C ALA A 118 -3.36 13.15 -11.43
N CYS A 119 -2.62 12.39 -12.25
CA CYS A 119 -1.18 12.54 -12.38
C CYS A 119 -0.79 13.93 -12.93
N SER A 120 -1.58 14.48 -13.88
CA SER A 120 -1.32 15.81 -14.44
C SER A 120 -1.57 16.93 -13.43
N ALA A 121 -2.63 16.81 -12.62
CA ALA A 121 -3.01 17.81 -11.62
C ALA A 121 -2.14 17.73 -10.35
N PHE A 122 -1.74 16.52 -9.95
CA PHE A 122 -1.07 16.25 -8.68
C PHE A 122 0.24 15.47 -8.88
N GLY A 123 1.09 15.94 -9.80
CA GLY A 123 2.40 15.34 -10.09
C GLY A 123 3.24 15.14 -8.83
N GLY A 124 3.86 13.98 -8.68
CA GLY A 124 4.65 13.62 -7.51
C GLY A 124 3.85 13.12 -6.31
N HIS A 125 2.52 12.90 -6.45
CA HIS A 125 1.64 12.48 -5.37
C HIS A 125 0.85 11.20 -5.67
N ILE A 126 0.86 10.69 -6.90
CA ILE A 126 -0.04 9.60 -7.31
C ILE A 126 0.71 8.27 -7.36
N ILE A 127 0.22 7.32 -6.60
CA ILE A 127 0.62 5.91 -6.61
C ILE A 127 -0.54 5.09 -7.17
N VAL A 128 -0.25 4.03 -7.92
CA VAL A 128 -1.28 3.09 -8.40
C VAL A 128 -1.20 1.80 -7.58
N GLY A 129 -2.35 1.33 -7.07
CA GLY A 129 -2.49 0.01 -6.48
C GLY A 129 -2.97 -1.00 -7.53
N LEU A 130 -2.19 -2.03 -7.78
CA LEU A 130 -2.54 -3.18 -8.62
C LEU A 130 -2.61 -4.45 -7.76
N ASP A 131 -3.83 -4.77 -7.38
CA ASP A 131 -4.12 -6.00 -6.63
C ASP A 131 -4.36 -7.11 -7.64
N ALA A 132 -3.64 -8.22 -7.52
CA ALA A 132 -3.70 -9.27 -8.53
C ALA A 132 -3.74 -10.68 -7.93
N LYS A 133 -4.33 -11.60 -8.68
CA LYS A 133 -4.30 -13.03 -8.43
C LYS A 133 -3.87 -13.75 -9.70
N ASP A 134 -2.84 -14.57 -9.59
CA ASP A 134 -2.28 -15.33 -10.71
C ASP A 134 -1.96 -14.44 -11.95
N GLY A 135 -1.41 -13.23 -11.67
CA GLY A 135 -1.05 -12.24 -12.70
C GLY A 135 -2.22 -11.42 -13.26
N LYS A 136 -3.47 -11.71 -12.90
CA LYS A 136 -4.67 -10.97 -13.33
C LYS A 136 -5.09 -9.94 -12.28
N VAL A 137 -5.36 -8.71 -12.73
CA VAL A 137 -5.76 -7.61 -11.83
C VAL A 137 -7.18 -7.79 -11.34
N ALA A 138 -7.37 -7.59 -10.03
CA ALA A 138 -8.66 -7.55 -9.36
C ALA A 138 -9.11 -6.10 -9.10
N THR A 139 -10.43 -5.89 -9.04
CA THR A 139 -11.07 -4.59 -8.74
C THR A 139 -12.19 -4.76 -7.74
N ASP A 140 -12.77 -3.63 -7.30
CA ASP A 140 -13.96 -3.59 -6.44
C ASP A 140 -13.77 -4.36 -5.11
N GLY A 141 -12.67 -4.04 -4.39
CA GLY A 141 -12.34 -4.72 -3.13
C GLY A 141 -12.09 -6.22 -3.34
N TRP A 142 -11.43 -6.57 -4.45
CA TRP A 142 -11.05 -7.94 -4.88
C TRP A 142 -12.23 -8.83 -5.30
N SER A 143 -13.45 -8.29 -5.33
CA SER A 143 -14.65 -9.07 -5.70
C SER A 143 -14.71 -9.42 -7.17
N LYS A 144 -13.96 -8.73 -8.02
CA LYS A 144 -13.97 -8.91 -9.48
C LYS A 144 -12.58 -9.07 -10.03
N LEU A 145 -12.27 -10.27 -10.53
CA LEU A 145 -11.07 -10.51 -11.32
C LEU A 145 -11.29 -10.00 -12.75
N THR A 146 -10.35 -9.20 -13.26
CA THR A 146 -10.40 -8.66 -14.63
C THR A 146 -9.66 -9.58 -15.61
N GLY A 147 -9.79 -9.30 -16.93
CA GLY A 147 -8.97 -9.95 -17.95
C GLY A 147 -7.58 -9.34 -18.13
N HIS A 148 -7.25 -8.25 -17.41
CA HIS A 148 -6.01 -7.51 -17.59
C HIS A 148 -4.84 -8.17 -16.87
N GLU A 149 -3.73 -8.35 -17.57
CA GLU A 149 -2.46 -8.71 -16.95
C GLU A 149 -1.88 -7.51 -16.20
N VAL A 150 -1.27 -7.77 -15.04
CA VAL A 150 -0.70 -6.72 -14.20
C VAL A 150 0.43 -5.96 -14.90
N VAL A 151 1.27 -6.66 -15.68
CA VAL A 151 2.38 -6.07 -16.43
C VAL A 151 1.85 -5.14 -17.54
N ASP A 152 0.81 -5.55 -18.27
CA ASP A 152 0.23 -4.75 -19.35
C ASP A 152 -0.36 -3.44 -18.85
N LEU A 153 -1.04 -3.49 -17.68
CA LEU A 153 -1.55 -2.27 -17.06
C LEU A 153 -0.42 -1.38 -16.52
N GLY A 154 0.60 -1.98 -15.87
CA GLY A 154 1.76 -1.25 -15.41
C GLY A 154 2.42 -0.46 -16.55
N LYS A 155 2.70 -1.11 -17.67
CA LYS A 155 3.27 -0.47 -18.87
C LYS A 155 2.39 0.66 -19.41
N LYS A 156 1.07 0.48 -19.42
CA LYS A 156 0.15 1.53 -19.85
C LYS A 156 0.23 2.79 -18.98
N PHE A 157 0.59 2.64 -17.71
CA PHE A 157 0.64 3.75 -16.76
C PHE A 157 2.00 4.47 -16.71
N GLU A 158 3.06 3.93 -17.36
CA GLU A 158 4.40 4.52 -17.35
C GLU A 158 4.43 5.98 -17.82
N ASP A 159 3.69 6.30 -18.90
CA ASP A 159 3.66 7.64 -19.47
C ASP A 159 2.73 8.63 -18.74
N TYR A 160 2.09 8.20 -17.64
CA TYR A 160 1.14 9.05 -16.92
C TYR A 160 1.77 9.89 -15.81
N GLY A 161 3.00 9.56 -15.39
CA GLY A 161 3.68 10.22 -14.28
C GLY A 161 3.28 9.66 -12.92
N VAL A 162 3.03 8.36 -12.84
CA VAL A 162 2.80 7.61 -11.60
C VAL A 162 4.11 7.49 -10.83
N GLU A 163 4.11 7.77 -9.53
CA GLU A 163 5.30 7.75 -8.67
C GLU A 163 5.80 6.33 -8.40
N SER A 164 4.90 5.42 -8.07
CA SER A 164 5.20 4.00 -7.88
C SER A 164 3.96 3.13 -8.06
N ILE A 165 4.16 1.83 -8.18
CA ILE A 165 3.08 0.84 -8.24
C ILE A 165 3.17 -0.05 -7.00
N ILE A 166 2.10 -0.10 -6.21
CA ILE A 166 1.94 -1.11 -5.17
C ILE A 166 1.36 -2.36 -5.83
N TYR A 167 2.13 -3.43 -5.82
CA TYR A 167 1.70 -4.74 -6.30
C TYR A 167 1.30 -5.62 -5.13
N THR A 168 0.01 -5.97 -5.02
CA THR A 168 -0.51 -6.87 -3.99
C THR A 168 -0.87 -8.23 -4.58
N ASP A 169 -0.21 -9.31 -4.10
CA ASP A 169 -0.69 -10.66 -4.34
C ASP A 169 -1.83 -10.98 -3.37
N ILE A 170 -3.09 -10.86 -3.85
CA ILE A 170 -4.28 -11.06 -3.01
C ILE A 170 -4.50 -12.51 -2.59
N GLY A 171 -3.88 -13.47 -3.26
CA GLY A 171 -3.92 -14.87 -2.85
C GLY A 171 -3.10 -15.15 -1.61
N ARG A 172 -2.11 -14.29 -1.34
CA ARG A 172 -1.20 -14.39 -0.19
C ARG A 172 -1.52 -13.38 0.92
N ASP A 173 -2.27 -12.32 0.60
CA ASP A 173 -2.50 -11.24 1.56
C ASP A 173 -3.20 -11.72 2.84
N GLY A 174 -2.63 -11.35 3.99
CA GLY A 174 -3.08 -11.76 5.32
C GLY A 174 -2.85 -13.24 5.66
N MET A 175 -2.18 -14.04 4.81
CA MET A 175 -2.00 -15.47 4.99
C MET A 175 -0.67 -15.87 5.65
N LEU A 176 0.30 -14.94 5.78
CA LEU A 176 1.65 -15.22 6.30
C LEU A 176 2.34 -16.37 5.54
N SER A 177 2.14 -16.43 4.23
CA SER A 177 2.63 -17.52 3.35
C SER A 177 3.91 -17.18 2.61
N GLY A 178 4.52 -16.06 2.93
CA GLY A 178 5.67 -15.47 2.23
C GLY A 178 5.24 -14.56 1.09
N ILE A 179 6.05 -13.52 0.83
CA ILE A 179 5.82 -12.58 -0.26
C ILE A 179 6.08 -13.24 -1.63
N ASN A 180 5.37 -12.80 -2.66
CA ASN A 180 5.57 -13.32 -4.02
C ASN A 180 6.72 -12.56 -4.71
N VAL A 181 7.96 -12.90 -4.34
CA VAL A 181 9.18 -12.24 -4.85
C VAL A 181 9.26 -12.37 -6.36
N GLU A 182 9.02 -13.56 -6.92
CA GLU A 182 9.13 -13.80 -8.36
C GLU A 182 8.16 -12.92 -9.17
N ALA A 183 6.90 -12.85 -8.78
CA ALA A 183 5.91 -12.02 -9.48
C ALA A 183 6.21 -10.52 -9.32
N THR A 184 6.70 -10.10 -8.16
CA THR A 184 7.10 -8.70 -7.89
C THR A 184 8.29 -8.31 -8.76
N VAL A 185 9.35 -9.12 -8.82
CA VAL A 185 10.53 -8.91 -9.67
C VAL A 185 10.14 -8.87 -11.15
N ARG A 186 9.30 -9.80 -11.61
CA ARG A 186 8.83 -9.81 -13.00
C ARG A 186 8.13 -8.52 -13.38
N LEU A 187 7.31 -7.98 -12.48
CA LEU A 187 6.66 -6.68 -12.70
C LEU A 187 7.69 -5.54 -12.70
N ALA A 188 8.56 -5.49 -11.70
CA ALA A 188 9.57 -4.44 -11.57
C ALA A 188 10.52 -4.38 -12.77
N GLN A 189 11.03 -5.53 -13.23
CA GLN A 189 11.88 -5.61 -14.43
C GLN A 189 11.17 -5.19 -15.73
N ALA A 190 9.85 -5.31 -15.79
CA ALA A 190 9.07 -4.94 -16.97
C ALA A 190 8.76 -3.43 -17.03
N LEU A 191 8.99 -2.68 -15.97
CA LEU A 191 8.58 -1.29 -15.81
C LEU A 191 9.79 -0.38 -15.49
N SER A 192 9.65 0.90 -15.83
CA SER A 192 10.51 1.98 -15.35
C SER A 192 9.99 2.62 -14.05
N ILE A 193 8.74 2.35 -13.68
CA ILE A 193 8.11 2.82 -12.44
C ILE A 193 8.54 1.93 -11.27
N PRO A 194 8.99 2.48 -10.12
CA PRO A 194 9.33 1.69 -8.94
C PRO A 194 8.15 0.87 -8.44
N VAL A 195 8.42 -0.34 -7.95
CA VAL A 195 7.39 -1.25 -7.42
C VAL A 195 7.53 -1.40 -5.91
N ILE A 196 6.41 -1.33 -5.20
CA ILE A 196 6.30 -1.63 -3.78
C ILE A 196 5.60 -3.00 -3.65
N ALA A 197 6.27 -3.94 -3.02
CA ALA A 197 5.75 -5.29 -2.80
C ALA A 197 4.66 -5.29 -1.72
N SER A 198 3.62 -6.09 -1.89
CA SER A 198 2.53 -6.22 -0.92
C SER A 198 1.88 -7.61 -0.97
N GLY A 199 1.36 -8.05 0.17
CA GLY A 199 0.63 -9.31 0.31
C GLY A 199 1.51 -10.51 0.63
N GLY A 200 1.26 -11.13 1.79
CA GLY A 200 1.89 -12.38 2.20
C GLY A 200 3.14 -12.28 3.07
N LEU A 201 3.75 -11.09 3.23
CA LEU A 201 4.92 -10.90 4.10
C LEU A 201 4.74 -11.61 5.44
N SER A 202 5.70 -12.45 5.84
CA SER A 202 5.55 -13.32 6.99
C SER A 202 6.68 -13.19 8.02
N ASN A 203 7.94 -13.07 7.59
CA ASN A 203 9.09 -13.12 8.49
C ASN A 203 10.32 -12.41 7.92
N MET A 204 11.43 -12.43 8.67
CA MET A 204 12.70 -11.79 8.31
C MET A 204 13.28 -12.31 6.99
N ALA A 205 13.14 -13.61 6.70
CA ALA A 205 13.67 -14.16 5.45
C ALA A 205 13.00 -13.55 4.21
N ASP A 206 11.73 -13.18 4.29
CA ASP A 206 11.06 -12.46 3.19
C ASP A 206 11.70 -11.09 2.95
N ILE A 207 12.08 -10.38 4.02
CA ILE A 207 12.78 -9.08 3.93
C ILE A 207 14.14 -9.27 3.27
N GLU A 208 14.93 -10.24 3.73
CA GLU A 208 16.26 -10.53 3.17
C GLU A 208 16.18 -10.94 1.69
N HIS A 209 15.17 -11.71 1.30
CA HIS A 209 14.94 -12.07 -0.11
C HIS A 209 14.58 -10.85 -0.97
N LEU A 210 13.75 -9.93 -0.46
CA LEU A 210 13.43 -8.70 -1.19
C LEU A 210 14.64 -7.76 -1.30
N CYS A 211 15.43 -7.59 -0.24
CA CYS A 211 16.67 -6.81 -0.27
C CYS A 211 17.65 -7.35 -1.31
N ALA A 212 17.77 -8.66 -1.43
CA ALA A 212 18.66 -9.30 -2.41
C ALA A 212 18.28 -9.02 -3.88
N VAL A 213 17.06 -8.56 -4.15
CA VAL A 213 16.55 -8.26 -5.49
C VAL A 213 16.01 -6.83 -5.65
N GLN A 214 16.30 -5.95 -4.70
CA GLN A 214 15.76 -4.58 -4.73
C GLN A 214 16.22 -3.78 -5.95
N ASP A 215 17.44 -4.02 -6.45
CA ASP A 215 18.01 -3.37 -7.64
C ASP A 215 17.25 -3.68 -8.93
N GLU A 216 16.34 -4.67 -8.90
CA GLU A 216 15.44 -4.97 -10.00
C GLU A 216 14.29 -3.94 -10.14
N GLY A 217 14.25 -2.91 -9.29
CA GLY A 217 13.27 -1.83 -9.31
C GLY A 217 12.22 -1.94 -8.18
N ILE A 218 12.56 -2.61 -7.07
CA ILE A 218 11.70 -2.73 -5.90
C ILE A 218 12.08 -1.66 -4.87
N GLU A 219 11.21 -0.66 -4.67
CA GLU A 219 11.41 0.47 -3.76
C GLU A 219 11.21 0.09 -2.29
N GLY A 220 10.24 -0.78 -2.01
CA GLY A 220 9.86 -1.10 -0.64
C GLY A 220 8.87 -2.24 -0.53
N VAL A 221 8.45 -2.51 0.70
CA VAL A 221 7.46 -3.54 1.02
C VAL A 221 6.45 -3.06 2.06
N ILE A 222 5.17 -3.37 1.85
CA ILE A 222 4.10 -3.10 2.81
C ILE A 222 4.08 -4.21 3.86
N CYS A 223 4.25 -3.81 5.12
CA CYS A 223 4.23 -4.69 6.28
C CYS A 223 2.82 -4.69 6.89
N GLY A 224 2.09 -5.77 6.65
CA GLY A 224 0.73 -5.96 7.14
C GLY A 224 0.69 -6.87 8.36
N ARG A 225 0.00 -8.02 8.23
CA ARG A 225 -0.34 -8.91 9.35
C ARG A 225 0.86 -9.33 10.22
N ALA A 226 2.02 -9.59 9.62
CA ALA A 226 3.19 -10.11 10.31
C ALA A 226 3.66 -9.22 11.50
N ILE A 227 3.60 -7.88 11.33
CA ILE A 227 4.00 -6.95 12.40
C ILE A 227 2.94 -6.80 13.50
N TYR A 228 1.69 -7.18 13.25
CA TYR A 228 0.60 -7.17 14.23
C TYR A 228 0.53 -8.49 15.02
N SER A 229 0.82 -9.62 14.39
CA SER A 229 0.83 -10.94 15.02
C SER A 229 2.11 -11.22 15.80
N GLY A 230 3.18 -10.42 15.57
CA GLY A 230 4.48 -10.61 16.20
C GLY A 230 5.39 -11.61 15.47
N ASP A 231 4.98 -12.09 14.28
CA ASP A 231 5.82 -12.96 13.45
C ASP A 231 7.02 -12.21 12.86
N LEU A 232 6.92 -10.88 12.75
CA LEU A 232 7.98 -9.97 12.31
C LEU A 232 8.09 -8.79 13.29
N ASP A 233 9.26 -8.61 13.90
CA ASP A 233 9.59 -7.39 14.63
C ASP A 233 9.94 -6.28 13.63
N PHE A 234 9.13 -5.22 13.60
CA PHE A 234 9.29 -4.14 12.61
C PHE A 234 10.61 -3.40 12.74
N ALA A 235 11.02 -3.07 13.98
CA ALA A 235 12.26 -2.31 14.23
C ALA A 235 13.50 -3.13 13.80
N LEU A 236 13.53 -4.42 14.14
CA LEU A 236 14.61 -5.30 13.73
C LEU A 236 14.62 -5.52 12.21
N ALA A 237 13.44 -5.62 11.60
CA ALA A 237 13.32 -5.81 10.16
C ALA A 237 13.81 -4.59 9.37
N GLN A 238 13.47 -3.36 9.79
CA GLN A 238 13.97 -2.13 9.16
C GLN A 238 15.49 -2.00 9.35
N ALA A 239 16.00 -2.25 10.55
CA ALA A 239 17.43 -2.22 10.80
C ALA A 239 18.19 -3.23 9.92
N ARG A 240 17.65 -4.45 9.76
CA ARG A 240 18.25 -5.47 8.89
C ARG A 240 18.22 -5.06 7.43
N ALA A 241 17.14 -4.47 6.95
CA ALA A 241 17.06 -3.96 5.59
C ALA A 241 18.10 -2.84 5.33
N ASP A 242 18.30 -1.94 6.30
CA ASP A 242 19.29 -0.87 6.21
C ASP A 242 20.73 -1.43 6.16
N GLU A 243 21.05 -2.44 6.99
CA GLU A 243 22.35 -3.13 6.94
C GLU A 243 22.63 -3.75 5.56
N LEU A 244 21.61 -4.29 4.90
CA LEU A 244 21.77 -4.91 3.58
C LEU A 244 21.85 -3.89 2.44
N ASP A 245 21.30 -2.67 2.62
CA ASP A 245 21.44 -1.56 1.66
C ASP A 245 22.86 -0.97 1.64
N ASP A 246 23.59 -1.08 2.76
CA ASP A 246 24.95 -0.53 2.90
C ASP A 246 26.05 -1.50 2.38
N LEU A 247 25.70 -2.70 1.94
CA LEU A 247 26.62 -3.73 1.42
C LEU A 247 26.74 -3.70 -0.10
#